data_6cb3df75bb1a48fdce36b314e5a3f26b
#
_entry.id   6cb3df75bb1a48fdce36b314e5a3f26b
#
_cell.length_a   1.000
_cell.length_b   1.000
_cell.length_c   1.000
_cell.angle_alpha   90.00
_cell.angle_beta   90.00
_cell.angle_gamma   90.00
#
_symmetry.space_group_name_H-M   'P 1'
#
loop_
_entity.id
_entity.type
_entity.pdbx_description
1 polymer ?
#
loop_
_entity_poly.entity_id
_entity_poly.type
_entity_poly.pdbx_seq_one_letter_code
_entity_poly.pdbx_strand_id
1 'polypeptide(L)' 'MNRYVCFYDGKRWECYASSMFDAKEKAVAHFKPPKSKQHMVSAVLAEKDGKQVEHSGTML' A
#
# COMPACT_ATOMS: atom_id res chain seq x y z
N MET A 1 -12.27 6.87 3.17
CA MET A 1 -10.96 6.21 3.20
C MET A 1 -10.65 5.56 1.89
N ASN A 2 -9.39 5.45 1.57
CA ASN A 2 -8.93 4.83 0.33
C ASN A 2 -8.44 3.42 0.61
N ARG A 3 -8.52 2.55 -0.39
CA ARG A 3 -7.99 1.21 -0.28
C ARG A 3 -6.60 1.17 -0.91
N TYR A 4 -5.66 0.58 -0.17
CA TYR A 4 -4.29 0.44 -0.63
C TYR A 4 -3.88 -1.02 -0.64
N VAL A 5 -3.03 -1.39 -1.59
CA VAL A 5 -2.40 -2.70 -1.64
C VAL A 5 -0.95 -2.51 -1.27
N CYS A 6 -0.50 -3.25 -0.28
CA CYS A 6 0.86 -3.13 0.23
C CYS A 6 1.64 -4.40 -0.05
N PHE A 7 2.92 -4.24 -0.31
CA PHE A 7 3.81 -5.35 -0.63
C PHE A 7 5.06 -5.32 0.22
N TYR A 8 5.51 -6.49 0.60
CA TYR A 8 6.77 -6.63 1.31
C TYR A 8 7.23 -8.07 1.19
N ASP A 9 8.48 -8.27 0.77
CA ASP A 9 9.12 -9.59 0.72
C ASP A 9 8.26 -10.61 -0.03
N GLY A 10 7.72 -10.21 -1.18
CA GLY A 10 6.90 -11.08 -2.00
C GLY A 10 5.50 -11.31 -1.47
N LYS A 11 5.13 -10.65 -0.37
CA LYS A 11 3.81 -10.80 0.23
C LYS A 11 2.94 -9.60 -0.12
N ARG A 12 1.63 -9.83 -0.14
CA ARG A 12 0.65 -8.81 -0.48
C ARG A 12 -0.33 -8.67 0.66
N TRP A 13 -0.71 -7.42 0.96
CA TRP A 13 -1.68 -7.13 2.00
C TRP A 13 -2.46 -5.89 1.62
N GLU A 14 -3.78 -5.89 1.87
CA GLU A 14 -4.63 -4.76 1.55
C GLU A 14 -5.14 -4.12 2.82
N CYS A 15 -5.27 -2.78 2.78
CA CYS A 15 -5.77 -2.05 3.93
C CYS A 15 -6.47 -0.79 3.47
N TYR A 16 -7.25 -0.20 4.38
CA TYR A 16 -7.86 1.10 4.18
C TYR A 16 -7.10 2.13 4.98
N ALA A 17 -6.82 3.25 4.37
CA ALA A 17 -6.05 4.30 5.00
C ALA A 17 -6.43 5.65 4.43
N SER A 18 -6.11 6.72 5.13
CA SER A 18 -6.42 8.07 4.68
C SER A 18 -5.36 8.61 3.71
N SER A 19 -4.18 8.02 3.70
CA SER A 19 -3.10 8.45 2.84
C SER A 19 -2.15 7.29 2.60
N MET A 20 -1.26 7.46 1.62
CA MET A 20 -0.25 6.42 1.35
C MET A 20 0.70 6.26 2.53
N PHE A 21 1.05 7.35 3.20
CA PHE A 21 1.91 7.27 4.37
C PHE A 21 1.23 6.45 5.46
N ASP A 22 -0.06 6.70 5.70
CA ASP A 22 -0.83 5.95 6.69
C ASP A 22 -0.89 4.47 6.31
N ALA A 23 -1.07 4.18 5.02
CA ALA A 23 -1.10 2.80 4.54
C ALA A 23 0.23 2.09 4.79
N LYS A 24 1.34 2.79 4.55
CA LYS A 24 2.65 2.20 4.79
C LYS A 24 2.89 1.94 6.26
N GLU A 25 2.44 2.84 7.12
CA GLU A 25 2.57 2.61 8.56
C GLU A 25 1.79 1.39 9.00
N LYS A 26 0.58 1.23 8.46
CA LYS A 26 -0.22 0.06 8.78
C LYS A 26 0.43 -1.21 8.27
N ALA A 27 1.03 -1.15 7.08
CA ALA A 27 1.71 -2.31 6.51
C ALA A 27 2.94 -2.69 7.33
N VAL A 28 3.69 -1.70 7.80
CA VAL A 28 4.84 -1.96 8.67
C VAL A 28 4.37 -2.66 9.94
N ALA A 29 3.25 -2.23 10.51
CA ALA A 29 2.70 -2.87 11.69
C ALA A 29 2.24 -4.29 11.40
N HIS A 30 1.75 -4.54 10.19
CA HIS A 30 1.27 -5.86 9.80
C HIS A 30 2.41 -6.82 9.48
N PHE A 31 3.33 -6.40 8.62
CA PHE A 31 4.44 -7.24 8.19
C PHE A 31 5.55 -7.35 9.23
N LYS A 32 5.69 -6.33 10.07
CA LYS A 32 6.71 -6.26 11.11
C LYS A 32 8.12 -6.51 10.58
N PRO A 33 8.52 -5.77 9.54
CA PRO A 33 9.87 -5.94 9.01
C PRO A 33 10.91 -5.40 9.98
N PRO A 34 12.14 -5.89 9.91
CA PRO A 34 13.22 -5.30 10.69
C PRO A 34 13.39 -3.83 10.31
N LYS A 35 13.87 -3.04 11.27
CA LYS A 35 13.99 -1.61 11.04
C LYS A 35 14.78 -1.28 9.79
N SER A 36 15.82 -2.05 9.50
CA SER A 36 16.65 -1.83 8.32
C SER A 36 15.92 -2.14 7.02
N LYS A 37 14.78 -2.83 7.06
CA LYS A 37 14.04 -3.21 5.87
C LYS A 37 12.68 -2.54 5.76
N GLN A 38 12.35 -1.63 6.66
CA GLN A 38 11.05 -0.97 6.60
C GLN A 38 10.87 -0.17 5.33
N HIS A 39 11.95 0.35 4.76
CA HIS A 39 11.89 1.09 3.51
C HIS A 39 11.49 0.21 2.32
N MET A 40 11.54 -1.10 2.46
CA MET A 40 11.17 -2.02 1.40
C MET A 40 9.67 -2.29 1.33
N VAL A 41 8.92 -1.81 2.30
CA VAL A 41 7.46 -1.89 2.26
C VAL A 41 6.97 -0.87 1.24
N SER A 42 6.12 -1.32 0.31
CA SER A 42 5.55 -0.42 -0.68
C SER A 42 4.03 -0.46 -0.62
N ALA A 43 3.40 0.59 -1.10
CA ALA A 43 1.96 0.70 -1.10
C ALA A 43 1.51 1.32 -2.42
N VAL A 44 0.39 0.82 -2.93
CA VAL A 44 -0.20 1.31 -4.17
C VAL A 44 -1.66 1.63 -3.89
N LEU A 45 -2.10 2.79 -4.35
CA LEU A 45 -3.50 3.19 -4.21
C LEU A 45 -4.34 2.34 -5.15
N ALA A 46 -5.30 1.58 -4.60
CA ALA A 46 -6.15 0.71 -5.38
C ALA A 46 -7.54 1.31 -5.58
N GLU A 47 -8.09 1.97 -4.56
CA GLU A 47 -9.39 2.63 -4.65
C GLU A 47 -9.34 3.95 -3.92
N LYS A 48 -9.92 4.96 -4.53
CA LYS A 48 -10.03 6.28 -3.92
C LYS A 48 -11.51 6.66 -3.86
N ASP A 49 -11.99 6.96 -2.65
CA ASP A 49 -13.39 7.37 -2.43
C ASP A 49 -14.38 6.36 -2.99
N GLY A 50 -14.06 5.06 -2.84
CA GLY A 50 -14.94 3.99 -3.29
C GLY A 50 -14.84 3.67 -4.76
N LYS A 51 -13.97 4.35 -5.51
CA LYS A 51 -13.80 4.10 -6.93
C LYS A 51 -12.44 3.50 -7.19
N GLN A 52 -12.41 2.51 -8.07
CA GLN A 52 -11.17 1.87 -8.44
C GLN A 52 -10.27 2.85 -9.17
N VAL A 53 -9.01 2.91 -8.76
CA VAL A 53 -8.02 3.75 -9.42
C VAL A 53 -7.42 2.97 -10.56
N GLU A 54 -7.44 3.55 -11.75
CA GLU A 54 -6.83 2.92 -12.91
C GLU A 54 -5.42 3.44 -13.08
N HIS A 55 -4.53 2.52 -13.33
CA HIS A 55 -3.14 2.86 -13.62
C HIS A 55 -2.82 2.61 -15.07
N SER A 56 -3.85 2.45 -15.86
CA SER A 56 -3.69 2.07 -17.27
C SER A 56 -3.03 3.15 -18.10
N GLY A 57 -3.14 4.39 -17.67
CA GLY A 57 -2.49 5.46 -18.39
C GLY A 57 -1.01 5.23 -18.56
N THR A 58 -0.47 4.42 -17.71
CA THR A 58 0.94 4.10 -17.76
C THR A 58 1.27 3.13 -18.86
N MET A 59 0.26 2.52 -19.42
CA MET A 59 0.47 1.53 -20.46
C MET A 59 0.63 2.10 -21.83
N LEU A 60 0.37 3.31 -21.96
CA LEU A 60 0.27 3.89 -23.28
C LEU A 60 1.54 4.42 -23.79
#